data_04db696ac87d2019a4ec6814e9a4fe92
#
_entry.id   04db696ac87d2019a4ec6814e9a4fe92
#
_cell.length_a   1.000
_cell.length_b   1.000
_cell.length_c   1.000
_cell.angle_alpha   90.00
_cell.angle_beta   90.00
_cell.angle_gamma   90.00
#
_symmetry.space_group_name_H-M   'P 1'
#
loop_
_entity.id
_entity.type
_entity.pdbx_description
1 polymer ?
#
loop_
_entity_poly.entity_id
_entity_poly.type
_entity_poly.pdbx_seq_one_letter_code
_entity_poly.pdbx_strand_id
1 'polypeptide(L)'
;MIIRPATRHDADAIWRVFHAVVAGGDTYTFPPDTPRDQAVDYFLAPGFASWVIEDEGRVIEMYKLIPNYGGLGAHVANASFMVDPSAHGKGAGRAMGEHCLDQARMAGYEAMQFNFVVSTNAAAVALWKKLGFEIVGTLPKAFRHRRLGDVDAYVMHRFLEQPSS
;
A
#
# COMPACT_ATOMS: atom_id res chain seq x y z
N MET A 1 -18.92 2.27 3.71
CA MET A 1 -17.49 1.94 3.88
C MET A 1 -17.01 2.34 5.26
N ILE A 2 -16.30 1.47 5.95
CA ILE A 2 -15.73 1.69 7.28
C ILE A 2 -14.23 1.37 7.21
N ILE A 3 -13.38 2.28 7.71
CA ILE A 3 -11.94 2.03 7.88
C ILE A 3 -11.71 1.68 9.35
N ARG A 4 -11.09 0.55 9.60
CA ARG A 4 -10.80 0.06 10.95
C ARG A 4 -9.45 -0.66 11.02
N PRO A 5 -8.84 -0.76 12.20
CA PRO A 5 -7.66 -1.59 12.39
C PRO A 5 -7.89 -3.03 11.93
N ALA A 6 -6.90 -3.60 11.25
CA ALA A 6 -6.92 -5.01 10.88
C ALA A 6 -6.62 -5.90 12.09
N THR A 7 -7.23 -7.06 12.14
CA THR A 7 -7.05 -8.05 13.20
C THR A 7 -6.80 -9.43 12.62
N ARG A 8 -6.43 -10.41 13.46
CA ARG A 8 -6.28 -11.81 13.03
C ARG A 8 -7.59 -12.41 12.49
N HIS A 9 -8.74 -11.86 12.84
CA HIS A 9 -10.03 -12.29 12.27
C HIS A 9 -10.16 -11.93 10.78
N ASP A 10 -9.36 -10.97 10.29
CA ASP A 10 -9.33 -10.57 8.89
C ASP A 10 -8.42 -11.45 8.01
N ALA A 11 -7.75 -12.45 8.57
CA ALA A 11 -6.73 -13.25 7.88
C ALA A 11 -7.23 -13.86 6.55
N ASP A 12 -8.44 -14.39 6.52
CA ASP A 12 -9.01 -14.98 5.30
C ASP A 12 -9.32 -13.91 4.24
N ALA A 13 -9.82 -12.76 4.67
CA ALA A 13 -10.08 -11.62 3.78
C ALA A 13 -8.77 -11.04 3.23
N ILE A 14 -7.75 -10.88 4.07
CA ILE A 14 -6.41 -10.43 3.68
C ILE A 14 -5.83 -11.40 2.64
N TRP A 15 -5.88 -12.69 2.91
CA TRP A 15 -5.42 -13.70 1.96
C TRP A 15 -6.14 -13.61 0.62
N ARG A 16 -7.46 -13.49 0.64
CA ARG A 16 -8.28 -13.38 -0.57
C ARG A 16 -7.87 -12.18 -1.43
N VAL A 17 -7.72 -11.01 -0.81
CA VAL A 17 -7.31 -9.78 -1.53
C VAL A 17 -5.87 -9.90 -2.02
N PHE A 18 -4.95 -10.34 -1.17
CA PHE A 18 -3.54 -10.53 -1.52
C PHE A 18 -3.40 -11.48 -2.72
N HIS A 19 -4.01 -12.64 -2.65
CA HIS A 19 -3.94 -13.64 -3.73
C HIS A 19 -4.48 -13.11 -5.05
N ALA A 20 -5.62 -12.41 -5.02
CA ALA A 20 -6.22 -11.83 -6.21
C ALA A 20 -5.32 -10.75 -6.85
N VAL A 21 -4.70 -9.89 -6.03
CA VAL A 21 -3.79 -8.84 -6.51
C VAL A 21 -2.52 -9.44 -7.10
N VAL A 22 -1.89 -10.37 -6.40
CA VAL A 22 -0.62 -10.99 -6.83
C VAL A 22 -0.82 -11.84 -8.08
N ALA A 23 -1.95 -12.54 -8.20
CA ALA A 23 -2.31 -13.32 -9.40
C ALA A 23 -2.42 -12.44 -10.67
N GLY A 24 -2.72 -11.17 -10.53
CA GLY A 24 -2.75 -10.22 -11.65
C GLY A 24 -1.38 -9.98 -12.30
N GLY A 25 -0.30 -10.04 -11.52
CA GLY A 25 1.08 -9.90 -12.01
C GLY A 25 1.41 -8.54 -12.60
N ASP A 26 0.77 -7.48 -12.11
CA ASP A 26 0.86 -6.12 -12.67
C ASP A 26 1.20 -5.02 -11.65
N THR A 27 1.22 -5.31 -10.34
CA THR A 27 1.41 -4.28 -9.31
C THR A 27 2.38 -4.63 -8.19
N TYR A 28 2.57 -5.91 -7.84
CA TYR A 28 3.42 -6.36 -6.74
C TYR A 28 4.44 -7.39 -7.16
N THR A 29 5.61 -7.37 -6.51
CA THR A 29 6.74 -8.26 -6.83
C THR A 29 6.63 -9.66 -6.24
N PHE A 30 5.60 -9.96 -5.47
CA PHE A 30 5.40 -11.28 -4.88
C PHE A 30 5.22 -12.37 -5.93
N PRO A 31 5.84 -13.54 -5.76
CA PRO A 31 5.55 -14.71 -6.59
C PRO A 31 4.06 -15.10 -6.52
N PRO A 32 3.47 -15.55 -7.64
CA PRO A 32 2.05 -15.96 -7.66
C PRO A 32 1.69 -17.08 -6.68
N ASP A 33 2.66 -17.90 -6.31
CA ASP A 33 2.54 -19.01 -5.36
C ASP A 33 2.93 -18.65 -3.92
N THR A 34 2.95 -17.36 -3.59
CA THR A 34 3.21 -16.90 -2.22
C THR A 34 2.25 -17.58 -1.24
N PRO A 35 2.76 -18.27 -0.18
CA PRO A 35 1.93 -18.98 0.77
C PRO A 35 1.00 -18.05 1.56
N ARG A 36 -0.17 -18.58 1.97
CA ARG A 36 -1.16 -17.83 2.76
C ARG A 36 -0.56 -17.22 4.03
N ASP A 37 0.22 -17.97 4.78
CA ASP A 37 0.79 -17.49 6.04
C ASP A 37 1.75 -16.32 5.83
N GLN A 38 2.57 -16.38 4.78
CA GLN A 38 3.45 -15.28 4.40
C GLN A 38 2.65 -14.03 3.99
N ALA A 39 1.57 -14.21 3.25
CA ALA A 39 0.70 -13.12 2.83
C ALA A 39 0.01 -12.44 4.02
N VAL A 40 -0.50 -13.24 4.96
CA VAL A 40 -1.14 -12.73 6.18
C VAL A 40 -0.13 -12.02 7.07
N ASP A 41 1.04 -12.60 7.28
CA ASP A 41 2.10 -12.00 8.10
C ASP A 41 2.68 -10.73 7.48
N TYR A 42 2.64 -10.60 6.17
CA TYR A 42 3.03 -9.35 5.51
C TYR A 42 2.23 -8.14 6.02
N PHE A 43 0.96 -8.33 6.39
CA PHE A 43 0.10 -7.28 6.94
C PHE A 43 -0.02 -7.34 8.47
N LEU A 44 -0.03 -8.52 9.07
CA LEU A 44 -0.40 -8.72 10.47
C LEU A 44 0.76 -9.15 11.37
N ALA A 45 2.01 -9.06 10.91
CA ALA A 45 3.14 -9.37 11.77
C ALA A 45 3.17 -8.43 13.00
N PRO A 46 3.64 -8.92 14.17
CA PRO A 46 3.75 -8.10 15.37
C PRO A 46 4.55 -6.82 15.11
N GLY A 47 4.04 -5.68 15.60
CA GLY A 47 4.64 -4.37 15.41
C GLY A 47 4.23 -3.64 14.13
N PHE A 48 3.45 -4.26 13.26
CA PHE A 48 2.87 -3.60 12.09
C PHE A 48 1.55 -2.91 12.44
N ALA A 49 1.38 -1.70 11.92
CA ALA A 49 0.11 -0.97 11.97
C ALA A 49 -0.62 -1.17 10.63
N SER A 50 -1.74 -1.89 10.67
CA SER A 50 -2.50 -2.24 9.47
C SER A 50 -3.98 -1.94 9.63
N TRP A 51 -4.62 -1.56 8.53
CA TRP A 51 -6.04 -1.23 8.46
C TRP A 51 -6.69 -1.91 7.27
N VAL A 52 -8.00 -2.10 7.39
CA VAL A 52 -8.86 -2.59 6.32
C VAL A 52 -9.99 -1.60 6.05
N ILE A 53 -10.42 -1.52 4.79
CA ILE A 53 -11.72 -0.96 4.44
C ILE A 53 -12.71 -2.10 4.29
N GLU A 54 -13.81 -1.97 5.01
CA GLU A 54 -14.97 -2.85 4.93
C GLU A 54 -16.13 -2.12 4.25
N ASP A 55 -16.71 -2.73 3.25
CA ASP A 55 -17.90 -2.29 2.55
C ASP A 55 -18.94 -3.40 2.55
N GLU A 56 -20.14 -3.12 3.10
CA GLU A 56 -21.22 -4.11 3.25
C GLU A 56 -20.77 -5.43 3.90
N GLY A 57 -19.95 -5.34 4.95
CA GLY A 57 -19.45 -6.51 5.68
C GLY A 57 -18.32 -7.28 4.99
N ARG A 58 -17.79 -6.76 3.88
CA ARG A 58 -16.69 -7.37 3.13
C ARG A 58 -15.46 -6.46 3.12
N VAL A 59 -14.31 -6.98 3.49
CA VAL A 59 -13.03 -6.29 3.33
C VAL A 59 -12.71 -6.17 1.83
N ILE A 60 -12.53 -4.94 1.35
CA ILE A 60 -12.27 -4.64 -0.06
C ILE A 60 -10.90 -4.01 -0.30
N GLU A 61 -10.28 -3.48 0.73
CA GLU A 61 -8.95 -2.87 0.65
C GLU A 61 -8.23 -3.01 1.99
N MET A 62 -6.93 -3.00 1.96
CA MET A 62 -6.07 -3.03 3.13
C MET A 62 -4.78 -2.27 2.90
N TYR A 63 -4.21 -1.72 3.98
CA TYR A 63 -2.86 -1.20 3.96
C TYR A 63 -2.13 -1.47 5.26
N LYS A 64 -0.80 -1.44 5.21
CA LYS A 64 0.06 -1.38 6.37
C LYS A 64 0.94 -0.14 6.32
N LEU A 65 1.27 0.39 7.50
CA LEU A 65 2.12 1.53 7.71
C LEU A 65 3.30 1.10 8.60
N ILE A 66 4.50 1.32 8.10
CA ILE A 66 5.75 0.94 8.79
C ILE A 66 6.81 2.03 8.59
N PRO A 67 7.85 2.10 9.43
CA PRO A 67 9.04 2.87 9.07
C PRO A 67 9.65 2.29 7.78
N ASN A 68 10.09 3.17 6.88
CA ASN A 68 10.74 2.72 5.65
C ASN A 68 12.09 2.05 5.94
N TYR A 69 12.85 2.65 6.85
CA TYR A 69 14.09 2.10 7.40
C TYR A 69 14.09 2.21 8.91
N GLY A 70 14.90 1.40 9.58
CA GLY A 70 15.11 1.52 11.02
C GLY A 70 16.11 2.61 11.40
N GLY A 71 16.36 2.79 12.71
CA GLY A 71 17.38 3.67 13.23
C GLY A 71 17.22 5.11 12.77
N LEU A 72 18.25 5.66 12.17
CA LEU A 72 18.30 7.06 11.73
C LEU A 72 17.40 7.37 10.51
N GLY A 73 16.82 6.36 9.90
CA GLY A 73 15.83 6.51 8.83
C GLY A 73 14.38 6.32 9.27
N ALA A 74 14.12 6.06 10.55
CA ALA A 74 12.79 5.67 11.06
C ALA A 74 11.74 6.79 11.06
N HIS A 75 12.13 8.03 10.79
CA HIS A 75 11.23 9.18 10.67
C HIS A 75 10.48 9.23 9.34
N VAL A 76 10.88 8.42 8.37
CA VAL A 76 10.20 8.27 7.07
C VAL A 76 9.35 7.02 7.07
N ALA A 77 8.07 7.16 6.81
CA ALA A 77 7.13 6.04 6.68
C ALA A 77 7.19 5.41 5.29
N ASN A 78 6.79 4.15 5.23
CA ASN A 78 6.38 3.46 4.01
C ASN A 78 5.01 2.82 4.25
N ALA A 79 4.22 2.68 3.20
CA ALA A 79 2.95 1.98 3.26
C ALA A 79 2.75 1.08 2.03
N SER A 80 2.04 -0.01 2.24
CA SER A 80 1.68 -0.95 1.18
C SER A 80 0.17 -1.08 1.14
N PHE A 81 -0.41 -0.92 -0.04
CA PHE A 81 -1.85 -0.96 -0.26
C PHE A 81 -2.22 -2.09 -1.21
N MET A 82 -3.27 -2.81 -0.91
CA MET A 82 -3.88 -3.78 -1.82
C MET A 82 -5.39 -3.58 -1.88
N VAL A 83 -5.91 -3.45 -3.09
CA VAL A 83 -7.34 -3.29 -3.37
C VAL A 83 -7.86 -4.56 -4.04
N ASP A 84 -8.97 -5.09 -3.55
CA ASP A 84 -9.67 -6.19 -4.21
C ASP A 84 -10.01 -5.77 -5.66
N PRO A 85 -9.53 -6.50 -6.68
CA PRO A 85 -9.79 -6.14 -8.08
C PRO A 85 -11.28 -5.97 -8.41
N SER A 86 -12.16 -6.66 -7.69
CA SER A 86 -13.62 -6.53 -7.87
C SER A 86 -14.21 -5.24 -7.29
N ALA A 87 -13.43 -4.48 -6.53
CA ALA A 87 -13.88 -3.27 -5.83
C ALA A 87 -13.30 -1.97 -6.43
N HIS A 88 -12.63 -2.05 -7.56
CA HIS A 88 -12.08 -0.86 -8.23
C HIS A 88 -13.18 0.16 -8.59
N GLY A 89 -12.85 1.45 -8.52
CA GLY A 89 -13.73 2.54 -8.92
C GLY A 89 -14.72 3.04 -7.85
N LYS A 90 -14.70 2.47 -6.65
CA LYS A 90 -15.59 2.88 -5.53
C LYS A 90 -15.07 4.06 -4.69
N GLY A 91 -13.95 4.66 -5.03
CA GLY A 91 -13.32 5.74 -4.26
C GLY A 91 -12.60 5.28 -2.98
N ALA A 92 -12.54 3.98 -2.74
CA ALA A 92 -11.92 3.40 -1.55
C ALA A 92 -10.42 3.74 -1.47
N GLY A 93 -9.69 3.67 -2.59
CA GLY A 93 -8.26 3.97 -2.63
C GLY A 93 -7.91 5.38 -2.17
N ARG A 94 -8.71 6.39 -2.52
CA ARG A 94 -8.50 7.76 -2.05
C ARG A 94 -8.74 7.87 -0.54
N ALA A 95 -9.86 7.35 -0.06
CA ALA A 95 -10.19 7.37 1.37
C ALA A 95 -9.12 6.68 2.21
N MET A 96 -8.61 5.54 1.72
CA MET A 96 -7.55 4.80 2.39
C MET A 96 -6.21 5.56 2.37
N GLY A 97 -5.87 6.18 1.25
CA GLY A 97 -4.65 6.99 1.13
C GLY A 97 -4.68 8.19 2.07
N GLU A 98 -5.79 8.93 2.13
CA GLU A 98 -5.98 10.05 3.06
C GLU A 98 -5.89 9.57 4.52
N HIS A 99 -6.58 8.48 4.87
CA HIS A 99 -6.51 7.90 6.20
C HIS A 99 -5.08 7.48 6.58
N CYS A 100 -4.35 6.85 5.66
CA CYS A 100 -2.95 6.45 5.89
C CYS A 100 -2.05 7.66 6.18
N LEU A 101 -2.22 8.76 5.44
CA LEU A 101 -1.47 10.00 5.68
C LEU A 101 -1.77 10.58 7.07
N ASP A 102 -3.03 10.53 7.51
CA ASP A 102 -3.41 11.00 8.84
C ASP A 102 -2.81 10.11 9.93
N GLN A 103 -2.87 8.79 9.77
CA GLN A 103 -2.23 7.85 10.70
C GLN A 103 -0.71 8.04 10.76
N ALA A 104 -0.07 8.31 9.63
CA ALA A 104 1.37 8.59 9.59
C ALA A 104 1.72 9.88 10.36
N ARG A 105 0.93 10.94 10.20
CA ARG A 105 1.10 12.18 10.97
C ARG A 105 0.91 11.96 12.46
N MET A 106 -0.14 11.25 12.84
CA MET A 106 -0.43 10.92 14.24
C MET A 106 0.67 10.06 14.87
N ALA A 107 1.30 9.19 14.10
CA ALA A 107 2.43 8.39 14.55
C ALA A 107 3.76 9.16 14.61
N GLY A 108 3.79 10.43 14.18
CA GLY A 108 4.97 11.30 14.23
C GLY A 108 5.94 11.17 13.06
N TYR A 109 5.54 10.51 11.98
CA TYR A 109 6.37 10.47 10.78
C TYR A 109 6.46 11.84 10.11
N GLU A 110 7.64 12.17 9.58
CA GLU A 110 7.92 13.46 8.94
C GLU A 110 7.78 13.41 7.42
N ALA A 111 7.84 12.22 6.83
CA ALA A 111 7.67 11.98 5.40
C ALA A 111 7.12 10.57 5.16
N MET A 112 6.62 10.36 3.95
CA MET A 112 6.26 9.03 3.45
C MET A 112 6.91 8.79 2.10
N GLN A 113 7.48 7.61 1.92
CA GLN A 113 8.14 7.17 0.70
C GLN A 113 7.61 5.82 0.27
N PHE A 114 7.20 5.74 -1.00
CA PHE A 114 6.93 4.47 -1.66
C PHE A 114 8.16 4.07 -2.47
N ASN A 115 8.71 2.90 -2.19
CA ASN A 115 9.96 2.46 -2.80
C ASN A 115 9.77 1.88 -4.20
N PHE A 116 8.56 1.47 -4.53
CA PHE A 116 8.31 0.69 -5.74
C PHE A 116 6.85 0.84 -6.19
N VAL A 117 6.60 1.84 -7.03
CA VAL A 117 5.30 2.03 -7.68
C VAL A 117 5.46 1.67 -9.16
N VAL A 118 4.83 0.58 -9.57
CA VAL A 118 4.91 0.12 -10.96
C VAL A 118 4.38 1.20 -11.90
N SER A 119 5.20 1.63 -12.86
CA SER A 119 4.90 2.80 -13.72
C SER A 119 3.64 2.62 -14.56
N THR A 120 3.30 1.40 -14.92
CA THR A 120 2.10 1.04 -15.69
C THR A 120 0.82 0.99 -14.86
N ASN A 121 0.92 1.07 -13.52
CA ASN A 121 -0.21 1.25 -12.64
C ASN A 121 -0.64 2.74 -12.62
N ALA A 122 -1.19 3.20 -13.74
CA ALA A 122 -1.53 4.61 -13.96
C ALA A 122 -2.52 5.17 -12.94
N ALA A 123 -3.46 4.36 -12.47
CA ALA A 123 -4.44 4.75 -11.46
C ALA A 123 -3.77 5.04 -10.11
N ALA A 124 -2.83 4.20 -9.67
CA ALA A 124 -2.09 4.42 -8.45
C ALA A 124 -1.17 5.65 -8.56
N VAL A 125 -0.42 5.79 -9.64
CA VAL A 125 0.45 6.96 -9.86
C VAL A 125 -0.36 8.25 -9.83
N ALA A 126 -1.52 8.29 -10.49
CA ALA A 126 -2.40 9.46 -10.50
C ALA A 126 -2.97 9.75 -9.10
N LEU A 127 -3.37 8.74 -8.36
CA LEU A 127 -3.86 8.88 -6.97
C LEU A 127 -2.79 9.48 -6.07
N TRP A 128 -1.58 8.92 -6.10
CA TRP A 128 -0.49 9.40 -5.25
C TRP A 128 -0.11 10.83 -5.56
N LYS A 129 -0.06 11.20 -6.85
CA LYS A 129 0.15 12.61 -7.25
C LYS A 129 -0.93 13.54 -6.72
N LYS A 130 -2.20 13.14 -6.79
CA LYS A 130 -3.32 13.92 -6.20
C LYS A 130 -3.21 14.05 -4.69
N LEU A 131 -2.62 13.07 -4.01
CA LEU A 131 -2.33 13.11 -2.58
C LEU A 131 -1.01 13.79 -2.24
N GLY A 132 -0.37 14.47 -3.19
CA GLY A 132 0.80 15.31 -2.98
C GLY A 132 2.14 14.59 -3.04
N PHE A 133 2.19 13.34 -3.51
CA PHE A 133 3.44 12.65 -3.76
C PHE A 133 4.09 13.10 -5.07
N GLU A 134 5.41 13.18 -5.05
CA GLU A 134 6.24 13.44 -6.23
C GLU A 134 7.06 12.20 -6.60
N ILE A 135 7.28 11.99 -7.90
CA ILE A 135 8.23 10.99 -8.37
C ILE A 135 9.64 11.56 -8.16
N VAL A 136 10.40 10.95 -7.26
CA VAL A 136 11.78 11.38 -6.93
C VAL A 136 12.84 10.50 -7.58
N GLY A 137 12.44 9.38 -8.16
CA GLY A 137 13.35 8.50 -8.87
C GLY A 137 12.60 7.49 -9.74
N THR A 138 13.29 6.98 -10.74
CA THR A 138 12.80 5.93 -11.64
C THR A 138 13.78 4.77 -11.62
N LEU A 139 13.29 3.57 -11.37
CA LEU A 139 14.01 2.32 -11.43
C LEU A 139 13.77 1.69 -12.81
N PRO A 140 14.72 1.75 -13.75
CA PRO A 140 14.47 1.31 -15.11
C PRO A 140 14.29 -0.20 -15.17
N LYS A 141 13.24 -0.66 -15.84
CA LYS A 141 12.94 -2.08 -16.10
C LYS A 141 12.97 -2.96 -14.83
N ALA A 142 12.53 -2.39 -13.71
CA ALA A 142 12.64 -3.04 -12.40
C ALA A 142 11.53 -4.06 -12.13
N PHE A 143 10.43 -4.02 -12.90
CA PHE A 143 9.27 -4.89 -12.70
C PHE A 143 8.96 -5.69 -13.96
N ARG A 144 8.90 -7.02 -13.81
CA ARG A 144 8.51 -7.93 -14.89
C ARG A 144 7.00 -8.07 -14.94
N HIS A 145 6.37 -7.18 -15.70
CA HIS A 145 4.93 -7.16 -15.88
C HIS A 145 4.48 -8.39 -16.67
N ARG A 146 3.44 -9.05 -16.19
CA ARG A 146 2.94 -10.31 -16.79
C ARG A 146 2.64 -10.21 -18.29
N ARG A 147 2.16 -9.05 -18.76
CA ARG A 147 1.74 -8.86 -20.16
C ARG A 147 2.65 -7.93 -20.96
N LEU A 148 3.27 -6.94 -20.30
CA LEU A 148 4.00 -5.86 -20.96
C LEU A 148 5.53 -6.06 -20.97
N GLY A 149 6.03 -7.13 -20.33
CA GLY A 149 7.46 -7.32 -20.16
C GLY A 149 8.03 -6.42 -19.05
N ASP A 150 9.32 -6.16 -19.12
CA ASP A 150 10.02 -5.38 -18.10
C ASP A 150 9.66 -3.90 -18.23
N VAL A 151 9.07 -3.34 -17.17
CA VAL A 151 8.62 -1.94 -17.06
C VAL A 151 9.30 -1.24 -15.91
N ASP A 152 9.27 0.10 -15.90
CA ASP A 152 9.88 0.91 -14.85
C ASP A 152 9.04 0.85 -13.57
N ALA A 153 9.70 1.12 -12.43
CA ALA A 153 9.06 1.42 -11.16
C ALA A 153 9.50 2.81 -10.67
N TYR A 154 8.59 3.52 -10.02
CA TYR A 154 8.87 4.83 -9.44
C TYR A 154 9.14 4.73 -7.96
N VAL A 155 10.04 5.58 -7.48
CA VAL A 155 10.12 5.97 -6.08
C VAL A 155 9.34 7.26 -5.93
N MET A 156 8.35 7.26 -5.06
CA MET A 156 7.50 8.43 -4.82
C MET A 156 7.63 8.88 -3.36
N HIS A 157 7.58 10.19 -3.14
CA HIS A 157 7.86 10.77 -1.83
C HIS A 157 6.94 11.97 -1.57
N ARG A 158 6.57 12.15 -0.29
CA ARG A 158 5.86 13.31 0.22
C ARG A 158 6.34 13.66 1.62
N PHE A 159 6.60 14.96 1.89
CA PHE A 159 6.69 15.45 3.26
C PHE A 159 5.32 15.47 3.93
N LEU A 160 5.29 15.16 5.22
CA LEU A 160 4.08 15.22 6.05
C LEU A 160 4.17 16.49 6.89
N GLU A 161 3.21 17.40 6.69
CA GLU A 161 3.06 18.54 7.58
C GLU A 161 2.65 18.05 8.97
N GLN A 162 3.41 18.43 9.99
CA GLN A 162 3.06 18.14 11.36
C GLN A 162 1.84 18.99 11.76
N PRO A 163 0.90 18.42 12.56
CA PRO A 163 -0.19 19.24 13.09
C PRO A 163 0.41 20.40 13.88
N SER A 164 -0.07 21.61 13.58
CA SER A 164 0.33 22.82 14.31
C SER A 164 0.08 22.61 15.81
N SER A 165 1.12 22.81 16.62
CA SER A 165 1.04 22.79 18.08
C SER A 165 0.17 23.93 18.63
#